data_e348504d43a2e5a7b5bdacc186d6ae4b
#
_entry.id   e348504d43a2e5a7b5bdacc186d6ae4b
#
_cell.length_a   1.000
_cell.length_b   1.000
_cell.length_c   1.000
_cell.angle_alpha   90.00
_cell.angle_beta   90.00
_cell.angle_gamma   90.00
#
_symmetry.space_group_name_H-M   'P 1'
#
loop_
_entity.id
_entity.type
_entity.pdbx_description
1 polymer ?
#
loop_
_entity_poly.entity_id
_entity_poly.type
_entity_poly.pdbx_seq_one_letter_code
_entity_poly.pdbx_strand_id
1 'polypeptide(L)'
;MPRRGFVPKREVLPDPVYGTTIVTKLINQIMLDGKRGVCLSVKTTTPKKPNSALRKIARVRLTNGVEGTCYIPGIGHNLQEHSVVLIRGGRVRDLPGVRYHIIRGALDAAGVAKRMQARSKYGAKRPKK
;
A
#
# COMPACT_ATOMS: atom_id res chain seq x y z
N MET A 1 24.10 6.02 -4.59
CA MET A 1 25.18 5.06 -4.90
C MET A 1 26.25 5.15 -3.82
N PRO A 2 26.68 4.03 -3.23
CA PRO A 2 27.80 4.05 -2.30
C PRO A 2 29.08 4.42 -3.07
N ARG A 3 29.76 5.46 -2.61
CA ARG A 3 30.98 5.95 -3.25
C ARG A 3 32.21 5.05 -3.06
N ARG A 4 32.19 4.13 -2.13
CA ARG A 4 33.32 3.22 -1.81
C ARG A 4 32.75 1.90 -1.30
N GLY A 5 33.25 0.79 -1.83
CA GLY A 5 33.03 -0.56 -1.32
C GLY A 5 31.98 -1.39 -2.06
N PHE A 6 32.16 -2.69 -1.98
CA PHE A 6 31.23 -3.70 -2.47
C PHE A 6 30.02 -3.76 -1.56
N VAL A 7 28.81 -3.61 -2.11
CA VAL A 7 27.56 -3.82 -1.37
C VAL A 7 27.16 -5.29 -1.53
N PRO A 8 27.19 -6.10 -0.47
CA PRO A 8 26.77 -7.49 -0.57
C PRO A 8 25.29 -7.55 -0.96
N LYS A 9 24.97 -8.39 -1.91
CA LYS A 9 23.59 -8.67 -2.28
C LYS A 9 22.93 -9.44 -1.15
N ARG A 10 21.72 -9.01 -0.74
CA ARG A 10 20.94 -9.74 0.25
C ARG A 10 20.53 -11.09 -0.32
N GLU A 11 20.64 -12.13 0.48
CA GLU A 11 20.09 -13.44 0.14
C GLU A 11 18.55 -13.36 0.08
N VAL A 12 17.99 -13.99 -0.94
CA VAL A 12 16.53 -14.05 -1.12
C VAL A 12 16.03 -15.34 -0.49
N LEU A 13 15.18 -15.21 0.52
CA LEU A 13 14.54 -16.35 1.15
C LEU A 13 13.52 -16.99 0.18
N PRO A 14 13.39 -18.33 0.19
CA PRO A 14 12.41 -19.01 -0.65
C PRO A 14 10.99 -18.62 -0.26
N ASP A 15 10.09 -18.63 -1.24
CA ASP A 15 8.67 -18.35 -1.02
C ASP A 15 8.04 -19.44 -0.14
N PRO A 16 7.27 -19.09 0.90
CA PRO A 16 6.71 -20.06 1.85
C PRO A 16 5.66 -20.99 1.22
N VAL A 17 5.05 -20.60 0.10
CA VAL A 17 4.02 -21.41 -0.58
C VAL A 17 4.65 -22.39 -1.57
N TYR A 18 5.58 -21.91 -2.40
CA TYR A 18 6.18 -22.69 -3.49
C TYR A 18 7.61 -23.14 -3.21
N GLY A 19 8.24 -22.70 -2.13
CA GLY A 19 9.58 -23.08 -1.73
C GLY A 19 10.70 -22.67 -2.70
N THR A 20 10.43 -21.77 -3.63
CA THR A 20 11.38 -21.37 -4.68
C THR A 20 11.82 -19.91 -4.54
N THR A 21 13.12 -19.66 -4.74
CA THR A 21 13.69 -18.30 -4.74
C THR A 21 13.32 -17.51 -6.01
N ILE A 22 12.97 -18.20 -7.09
CA ILE A 22 12.58 -17.59 -8.36
C ILE A 22 11.27 -16.81 -8.20
N VAL A 23 10.28 -17.42 -7.54
CA VAL A 23 8.99 -16.77 -7.23
C VAL A 23 9.19 -15.54 -6.35
N THR A 24 10.03 -15.63 -5.32
CA THR A 24 10.34 -14.49 -4.46
C THR A 24 11.01 -13.34 -5.22
N LYS A 25 11.96 -13.65 -6.11
CA LYS A 25 12.61 -12.65 -6.96
C LYS A 25 11.62 -11.99 -7.92
N LEU A 26 10.71 -12.76 -8.51
CA LEU A 26 9.66 -12.24 -9.38
C LEU A 26 8.71 -11.30 -8.61
N ILE A 27 8.24 -11.73 -7.43
CA ILE A 27 7.39 -10.92 -6.56
C ILE A 27 8.11 -9.61 -6.19
N ASN A 28 9.38 -9.66 -5.82
CA ASN A 28 10.16 -8.48 -5.46
C ASN A 28 10.35 -7.50 -6.64
N GLN A 29 10.40 -7.99 -7.86
CA GLN A 29 10.47 -7.13 -9.05
C GLN A 29 9.12 -6.51 -9.42
N ILE A 30 8.03 -7.26 -9.25
CA ILE A 30 6.67 -6.77 -9.52
C ILE A 30 6.20 -5.83 -8.40
N MET A 31 6.60 -6.08 -7.16
CA MET A 31 6.26 -5.28 -6.00
C MET A 31 7.25 -4.11 -5.81
N LEU A 32 7.13 -3.11 -6.65
CA LEU A 32 7.81 -1.82 -6.44
C LEU A 32 7.25 -1.16 -5.17
N ASP A 33 8.02 -1.22 -4.08
CA ASP A 33 7.69 -0.62 -2.78
C ASP A 33 6.37 -1.10 -2.13
N GLY A 34 5.81 -2.22 -2.57
CA GLY A 34 4.57 -2.79 -2.05
C GLY A 34 4.78 -3.88 -1.02
N LYS A 35 3.94 -3.90 0.01
CA LYS A 35 3.84 -4.97 1.00
C LYS A 35 2.40 -5.40 1.19
N ARG A 36 2.18 -6.71 1.32
CA ARG A 36 0.87 -7.23 1.71
C ARG A 36 0.60 -6.99 3.18
N GLY A 37 -0.62 -6.70 3.51
CA GLY A 37 -1.05 -6.54 4.87
C GLY A 37 -2.54 -6.79 5.04
N VAL A 38 -2.96 -7.04 6.27
CA VAL A 38 -4.36 -7.23 6.64
C VAL A 38 -4.84 -6.02 7.41
N CYS A 39 -5.97 -5.45 6.99
CA CYS A 39 -6.61 -4.35 7.70
C CYS A 39 -7.12 -4.81 9.07
N LEU A 40 -6.63 -4.19 10.14
CA LEU A 40 -7.13 -4.41 11.50
C LEU A 40 -8.32 -3.50 11.81
N SER A 41 -8.30 -2.27 11.33
CA SER A 41 -9.40 -1.33 11.51
C SER A 41 -9.34 -0.22 10.46
N VAL A 42 -10.50 0.34 10.13
CA VAL A 42 -10.63 1.50 9.24
C VAL A 42 -11.22 2.65 10.03
N LYS A 43 -10.58 3.81 9.99
CA LYS A 43 -10.96 4.99 10.77
C LYS A 43 -10.85 6.26 9.93
N THR A 44 -11.44 7.32 10.42
CA THR A 44 -11.21 8.68 9.92
C THR A 44 -10.33 9.46 10.89
N THR A 45 -9.53 10.35 10.37
CA THR A 45 -8.69 11.24 11.17
C THR A 45 -8.69 12.66 10.60
N THR A 46 -8.51 13.61 11.48
CA THR A 46 -8.36 15.03 11.09
C THR A 46 -6.91 15.32 10.71
N PRO A 47 -6.65 16.15 9.68
CA PRO A 47 -5.31 16.57 9.34
C PRO A 47 -4.75 17.58 10.35
N LYS A 48 -3.47 17.87 10.23
CA LYS A 48 -2.79 18.92 11.00
C LYS A 48 -3.36 20.30 10.64
N LYS A 49 -3.36 21.23 11.62
CA LYS A 49 -3.60 22.65 11.35
C LYS A 49 -2.63 23.19 10.28
N PRO A 50 -3.05 24.05 9.35
CA PRO A 50 -4.35 24.75 9.26
C PRO A 50 -5.45 23.98 8.49
N ASN A 51 -5.20 22.73 8.05
CA ASN A 51 -6.16 21.99 7.23
C ASN A 51 -7.26 21.35 8.08
N SER A 52 -8.43 21.20 7.47
CA SER A 52 -9.59 20.56 8.07
C SER A 52 -10.24 19.61 7.07
N ALA A 53 -10.39 18.36 7.45
CA ALA A 53 -11.05 17.33 6.67
C ALA A 53 -11.27 16.06 7.51
N LEU A 54 -11.97 15.08 6.96
CA LEU A 54 -12.05 13.72 7.48
C LEU A 54 -11.28 12.78 6.55
N ARG A 55 -10.02 12.55 6.85
CA ARG A 55 -9.15 11.67 6.05
C ARG A 55 -9.37 10.21 6.43
N LYS A 56 -9.48 9.34 5.43
CA LYS A 56 -9.66 7.90 5.62
C LYS A 56 -8.30 7.25 5.82
N ILE A 57 -8.15 6.53 6.92
CA ILE A 57 -6.95 5.74 7.24
C ILE A 57 -7.34 4.33 7.62
N ALA A 58 -6.40 3.42 7.44
CA ALA A 58 -6.52 2.03 7.91
C ALA A 58 -5.30 1.65 8.74
N ARG A 59 -5.51 0.95 9.83
CA ARG A 59 -4.45 0.27 10.55
C ARG A 59 -4.25 -1.10 9.94
N VAL A 60 -3.05 -1.40 9.51
CA VAL A 60 -2.72 -2.61 8.76
C VAL A 60 -1.61 -3.35 9.45
N ARG A 61 -1.78 -4.67 9.63
CA ARG A 61 -0.71 -5.57 10.04
C ARG A 61 -0.04 -6.15 8.80
N LEU A 62 1.26 -5.94 8.69
CA LEU A 62 2.07 -6.46 7.60
C LEU A 62 2.40 -7.94 7.79
N THR A 63 2.83 -8.60 6.72
CA THR A 63 3.28 -10.00 6.76
C THR A 63 4.44 -10.28 7.72
N ASN A 64 5.25 -9.28 8.03
CA ASN A 64 6.32 -9.35 9.02
C ASN A 64 5.86 -9.12 10.48
N GLY A 65 4.55 -8.99 10.72
CA GLY A 65 3.97 -8.75 12.05
C GLY A 65 3.97 -7.28 12.50
N VAL A 66 4.63 -6.38 11.78
CA VAL A 66 4.65 -4.95 12.11
C VAL A 66 3.30 -4.30 11.76
N GLU A 67 2.79 -3.48 12.65
CA GLU A 67 1.58 -2.70 12.41
C GLU A 67 1.92 -1.27 11.96
N GLY A 68 1.21 -0.80 10.97
CA GLY A 68 1.37 0.55 10.45
C GLY A 68 0.05 1.21 10.12
N THR A 69 0.02 2.53 10.15
CA THR A 69 -1.13 3.31 9.69
C THR A 69 -0.94 3.69 8.23
N CYS A 70 -1.92 3.37 7.41
CA CYS A 70 -1.92 3.57 5.96
C CYS A 70 -3.03 4.54 5.57
N TYR A 71 -2.75 5.39 4.59
CA TYR A 71 -3.74 6.28 4.00
C TYR A 71 -4.49 5.57 2.87
N ILE A 72 -5.80 5.77 2.82
CA ILE A 72 -6.66 5.28 1.74
C ILE A 72 -6.87 6.41 0.74
N PRO A 73 -6.18 6.43 -0.41
CA PRO A 73 -6.31 7.51 -1.39
C PRO A 73 -7.62 7.41 -2.18
N GLY A 74 -8.07 8.54 -2.70
CA GLY A 74 -9.25 8.63 -3.54
C GLY A 74 -10.56 8.83 -2.77
N ILE A 75 -11.66 8.91 -3.51
CA ILE A 75 -13.00 9.14 -2.98
C ILE A 75 -13.67 7.79 -2.72
N GLY A 76 -14.13 7.58 -1.50
CA GLY A 76 -14.81 6.35 -1.11
C GLY A 76 -13.90 5.12 -1.09
N HIS A 77 -14.29 4.11 -0.37
CA HIS A 77 -13.61 2.82 -0.31
C HIS A 77 -14.57 1.71 0.12
N ASN A 78 -14.19 0.48 -0.16
CA ASN A 78 -14.91 -0.74 0.26
C ASN A 78 -14.18 -1.54 1.34
N LEU A 79 -13.12 -0.95 1.92
CA LEU A 79 -12.31 -1.65 2.92
C LEU A 79 -13.03 -1.73 4.26
N GLN A 80 -12.88 -2.88 4.89
CA GLN A 80 -13.38 -3.20 6.23
C GLN A 80 -12.34 -4.02 6.98
N GLU A 81 -12.65 -4.43 8.20
CA GLU A 81 -11.77 -5.31 8.98
C GLU A 81 -11.51 -6.62 8.23
N HIS A 82 -10.31 -7.14 8.39
CA HIS A 82 -9.80 -8.35 7.74
C HIS A 82 -9.63 -8.29 6.22
N SER A 83 -9.84 -7.14 5.58
CA SER A 83 -9.51 -6.97 4.16
C SER A 83 -8.00 -7.10 3.93
N VAL A 84 -7.62 -7.89 2.94
CA VAL A 84 -6.23 -8.00 2.51
C VAL A 84 -5.90 -6.86 1.55
N VAL A 85 -4.87 -6.11 1.85
CA VAL A 85 -4.47 -4.93 1.08
C VAL A 85 -3.00 -4.97 0.71
N LEU A 86 -2.67 -4.32 -0.39
CA LEU A 86 -1.31 -4.04 -0.79
C LEU A 86 -0.97 -2.60 -0.41
N ILE A 87 0.16 -2.40 0.27
CA ILE A 87 0.62 -1.08 0.68
C ILE A 87 1.94 -0.71 0.02
N ARG A 88 2.16 0.58 -0.14
CA ARG A 88 3.44 1.15 -0.57
C ARG A 88 3.94 2.18 0.43
N GLY A 89 5.23 2.43 0.44
CA GLY A 89 5.81 3.55 1.16
C GLY A 89 5.32 4.89 0.61
N GLY A 90 5.36 5.89 1.44
CA GLY A 90 4.95 7.25 1.10
C GLY A 90 4.26 7.92 2.29
N ARG A 91 4.91 8.95 2.82
CA ARG A 91 4.35 9.72 3.95
C ARG A 91 3.26 10.66 3.47
N VAL A 92 2.20 10.75 4.26
CA VAL A 92 1.17 11.80 4.10
C VAL A 92 1.56 12.99 4.97
N ARG A 93 1.84 14.13 4.34
CA ARG A 93 2.32 15.33 5.03
C ARG A 93 1.27 15.89 6.00
N ASP A 94 -0.01 15.84 5.64
CA ASP A 94 -1.12 16.35 6.44
C ASP A 94 -1.44 15.51 7.68
N LEU A 95 -1.08 14.25 7.69
CA LEU A 95 -1.47 13.32 8.73
C LEU A 95 -0.26 12.90 9.56
N PRO A 96 -0.30 13.09 10.89
CA PRO A 96 0.80 12.65 11.76
C PRO A 96 0.83 11.11 11.85
N GLY A 97 2.02 10.52 11.71
CA GLY A 97 2.23 9.09 11.88
C GLY A 97 1.77 8.20 10.72
N VAL A 98 1.25 8.76 9.64
CA VAL A 98 0.86 8.01 8.45
C VAL A 98 2.02 7.98 7.45
N ARG A 99 2.64 6.81 7.29
CA ARG A 99 3.85 6.62 6.47
C ARG A 99 3.62 5.77 5.23
N TYR A 100 2.44 5.22 5.05
CA TYR A 100 2.13 4.27 3.99
C TYR A 100 0.84 4.66 3.28
N HIS A 101 0.73 4.21 2.03
CA HIS A 101 -0.49 4.32 1.23
C HIS A 101 -1.00 2.94 0.86
N ILE A 102 -2.31 2.76 0.84
CA ILE A 102 -2.95 1.58 0.27
C ILE A 102 -3.01 1.74 -1.24
N ILE A 103 -2.65 0.68 -1.98
CA ILE A 103 -2.75 0.64 -3.43
C ILE A 103 -4.18 0.27 -3.81
N ARG A 104 -4.87 1.20 -4.48
CA ARG A 104 -6.23 0.99 -4.98
C ARG A 104 -6.24 0.10 -6.20
N GLY A 105 -7.27 -0.73 -6.32
CA GLY A 105 -7.43 -1.65 -7.44
C GLY A 105 -6.61 -2.94 -7.33
N ALA A 106 -6.04 -3.23 -6.18
CA ALA A 106 -5.28 -4.45 -5.90
C ALA A 106 -5.88 -5.19 -4.70
N LEU A 107 -5.91 -6.52 -4.75
CA LEU A 107 -6.49 -7.37 -3.70
C LEU A 107 -7.92 -6.92 -3.36
N ASP A 108 -8.23 -6.71 -2.07
CA ASP A 108 -9.57 -6.32 -1.61
C ASP A 108 -9.87 -4.82 -1.74
N ALA A 109 -8.88 -3.99 -2.10
CA ALA A 109 -9.07 -2.57 -2.31
C ALA A 109 -9.59 -2.29 -3.73
N ALA A 110 -10.86 -1.98 -3.86
CA ALA A 110 -11.45 -1.60 -5.16
C ALA A 110 -10.88 -0.27 -5.67
N GLY A 111 -10.83 -0.11 -6.99
CA GLY A 111 -10.45 1.16 -7.63
C GLY A 111 -11.50 2.25 -7.39
N VAL A 112 -11.12 3.51 -7.60
CA VAL A 112 -12.03 4.65 -7.48
C VAL A 112 -13.00 4.64 -8.66
N ALA A 113 -14.30 4.64 -8.37
CA ALA A 113 -15.34 4.66 -9.40
C ALA A 113 -15.35 5.99 -10.17
N LYS A 114 -15.66 5.93 -11.45
CA LYS A 114 -15.79 7.09 -12.35
C LYS A 114 -14.56 8.01 -12.44
N ARG A 115 -13.40 7.53 -12.04
CA ARG A 115 -12.16 8.29 -12.14
C ARG A 115 -11.61 8.27 -13.56
N MET A 116 -11.39 9.43 -14.14
CA MET A 116 -10.91 9.59 -15.54
C MET A 116 -9.45 10.01 -15.62
N GLN A 117 -8.99 10.88 -14.71
CA GLN A 117 -7.60 11.34 -14.66
C GLN A 117 -6.77 10.53 -13.68
N ALA A 118 -5.50 10.32 -14.00
CA ALA A 118 -4.55 9.57 -13.16
C ALA A 118 -5.09 8.21 -12.71
N ARG A 119 -5.76 7.49 -13.59
CA ARG A 119 -6.43 6.21 -13.29
C ARG A 119 -5.52 5.16 -12.67
N SER A 120 -4.29 5.07 -13.13
CA SER A 120 -3.30 4.11 -12.61
C SER A 120 -2.98 4.32 -11.12
N LYS A 121 -3.01 5.56 -10.65
CA LYS A 121 -2.79 5.89 -9.23
C LYS A 121 -3.95 5.49 -8.33
N TYR A 122 -5.14 5.36 -8.88
CA TYR A 122 -6.37 5.08 -8.13
C TYR A 122 -7.05 3.77 -8.53
N GLY A 123 -6.35 2.93 -9.29
CA GLY A 123 -6.84 1.62 -9.66
C GLY A 123 -8.09 1.61 -10.56
N ALA A 124 -8.35 2.69 -11.27
CA ALA A 124 -9.49 2.79 -12.18
C ALA A 124 -9.18 2.15 -13.54
N LYS A 125 -10.07 1.29 -14.01
CA LYS A 125 -9.96 0.66 -15.33
C LYS A 125 -10.25 1.65 -16.45
N ARG A 126 -9.67 1.40 -17.64
CA ARG A 126 -10.00 2.18 -18.84
C ARG A 126 -11.48 1.94 -19.21
N PRO A 127 -12.26 3.00 -19.47
CA PRO A 127 -13.62 2.83 -19.95
C PRO A 127 -13.61 2.10 -21.29
N LYS A 128 -14.47 1.09 -21.42
CA LYS A 128 -14.71 0.45 -22.72
C LYS A 128 -15.41 1.45 -23.64
N LYS A 129 -14.92 1.57 -24.86
CA LYS A 129 -15.66 2.25 -25.95
C LYS A 129 -16.86 1.40 -26.36
#